data_62adc773dbce128d500d0368e800e2ed
#
_entry.id   62adc773dbce128d500d0368e800e2ed
#
_cell.length_a   1.000
_cell.length_b   1.000
_cell.length_c   1.000
_cell.angle_alpha   90.00
_cell.angle_beta   90.00
_cell.angle_gamma   90.00
#
_symmetry.space_group_name_H-M   'P 1'
#
loop_
_entity.id
_entity.type
_entity.pdbx_description
1 polymer ?
#
loop_
_entity_poly.entity_id
_entity_poly.type
_entity_poly.pdbx_seq_one_letter_code
_entity_poly.pdbx_strand_id
1 'polypeptide(L)'
;MSVNEAASSCARILIIDDEPQIRRLLDISLRAQGYEVQQAEDGTRGLLSLAQKGADLVLLDIGLPDLDGHQVLKQLREWSTVPVIMLTVRGAETEKVAALDAGANDYVTKPFGTQELMARIRVLLRQHGSDRNEPFIYDDGDLHIDLARREVLLRGERLQLARKEYALLALLVKNSGRVVTQPQILREIWGKTHDD
;
A
#
# COMPACT_ATOMS: atom_id res chain seq x y z
N MET A 1 32.55 18.42 -0.11
CA MET A 1 31.68 17.69 -1.09
C MET A 1 31.03 16.54 -0.33
N SER A 2 29.90 16.83 0.29
CA SER A 2 29.12 15.82 0.99
C SER A 2 27.96 15.41 0.09
N VAL A 3 28.06 14.22 -0.52
CA VAL A 3 26.97 13.59 -1.22
C VAL A 3 25.91 13.22 -0.17
N ASN A 4 24.79 13.92 -0.27
CA ASN A 4 23.60 13.64 0.51
C ASN A 4 23.03 12.29 0.00
N GLU A 5 23.39 11.20 0.65
CA GLU A 5 22.71 9.92 0.51
C GLU A 5 21.30 10.07 1.12
N ALA A 6 20.38 10.57 0.31
CA ALA A 6 18.97 10.36 0.57
C ALA A 6 18.76 8.83 0.55
N ALA A 7 18.57 8.25 1.71
CA ALA A 7 18.20 6.85 1.86
C ALA A 7 16.91 6.63 1.06
N SER A 8 17.05 6.15 -0.17
CA SER A 8 15.94 5.63 -0.97
C SER A 8 15.33 4.48 -0.17
N SER A 9 14.23 4.73 0.53
CA SER A 9 13.52 3.65 1.20
C SER A 9 13.09 2.66 0.12
N CYS A 10 13.72 1.50 0.15
CA CYS A 10 13.41 0.41 -0.77
C CYS A 10 11.94 0.04 -0.64
N ALA A 11 11.19 0.04 -1.75
CA ALA A 11 9.78 -0.29 -1.72
C ALA A 11 9.58 -1.75 -1.28
N ARG A 12 8.61 -1.96 -0.42
CA ARG A 12 8.30 -3.24 0.21
C ARG A 12 7.13 -3.91 -0.50
N ILE A 13 7.34 -5.12 -0.99
CA ILE A 13 6.33 -5.90 -1.71
C ILE A 13 5.97 -7.15 -0.91
N LEU A 14 4.67 -7.35 -0.68
CA LEU A 14 4.15 -8.57 -0.06
C LEU A 14 3.63 -9.51 -1.15
N ILE A 15 4.12 -10.75 -1.14
CA ILE A 15 3.65 -11.84 -1.99
C ILE A 15 2.74 -12.74 -1.14
N ILE A 16 1.52 -12.98 -1.60
CA ILE A 16 0.55 -13.92 -1.00
C ILE A 16 0.19 -14.93 -2.08
N ASP A 17 0.74 -16.13 -1.99
CA ASP A 17 0.59 -17.21 -2.98
C ASP A 17 0.92 -18.53 -2.29
N ASP A 18 0.15 -19.59 -2.48
CA ASP A 18 0.38 -20.88 -1.82
C ASP A 18 1.48 -21.72 -2.48
N GLU A 19 1.77 -21.44 -3.77
CA GLU A 19 2.79 -22.15 -4.55
C GLU A 19 4.22 -21.70 -4.16
N PRO A 20 5.04 -22.55 -3.50
CA PRO A 20 6.38 -22.13 -3.08
C PRO A 20 7.31 -21.81 -4.25
N GLN A 21 7.08 -22.42 -5.42
CA GLN A 21 7.87 -22.16 -6.63
C GLN A 21 7.61 -20.74 -7.17
N ILE A 22 6.36 -20.31 -7.18
CA ILE A 22 5.96 -18.95 -7.61
C ILE A 22 6.51 -17.93 -6.62
N ARG A 23 6.33 -18.14 -5.30
CA ARG A 23 6.91 -17.24 -4.29
C ARG A 23 8.41 -17.08 -4.45
N ARG A 24 9.14 -18.20 -4.65
CA ARG A 24 10.60 -18.17 -4.85
C ARG A 24 11.01 -17.42 -6.11
N LEU A 25 10.31 -17.65 -7.23
CA LEU A 25 10.57 -16.95 -8.50
C LEU A 25 10.39 -15.45 -8.34
N LEU A 26 9.27 -15.05 -7.73
CA LEU A 26 8.93 -13.65 -7.48
C LEU A 26 9.93 -13.00 -6.50
N ASP A 27 10.29 -13.68 -5.41
CA ASP A 27 11.26 -13.18 -4.43
C ASP A 27 12.61 -12.86 -5.08
N ILE A 28 13.17 -13.81 -5.85
CA ILE A 28 14.45 -13.64 -6.55
C ILE A 28 14.35 -12.44 -7.53
N SER A 29 13.27 -12.40 -8.32
CA SER A 29 13.11 -11.38 -9.35
C SER A 29 12.93 -9.97 -8.76
N LEU A 30 12.16 -9.85 -7.67
CA LEU A 30 11.90 -8.58 -7.00
C LEU A 30 13.14 -8.07 -6.24
N ARG A 31 13.84 -8.94 -5.52
CA ARG A 31 15.09 -8.57 -4.85
C ARG A 31 16.17 -8.14 -5.83
N ALA A 32 16.25 -8.77 -6.99
CA ALA A 32 17.17 -8.38 -8.06
C ALA A 32 16.88 -6.95 -8.59
N GLN A 33 15.66 -6.45 -8.42
CA GLN A 33 15.26 -5.07 -8.75
C GLN A 33 15.40 -4.11 -7.56
N GLY A 34 15.92 -4.58 -6.43
CA GLY A 34 16.15 -3.77 -5.23
C GLY A 34 14.92 -3.61 -4.33
N TYR A 35 13.87 -4.42 -4.47
CA TYR A 35 12.71 -4.38 -3.58
C TYR A 35 12.94 -5.21 -2.30
N GLU A 36 12.37 -4.76 -1.18
CA GLU A 36 12.18 -5.62 -0.01
C GLU A 36 10.98 -6.55 -0.23
N VAL A 37 11.14 -7.83 0.08
CA VAL A 37 10.11 -8.83 -0.16
C VAL A 37 9.69 -9.51 1.13
N GLN A 38 8.38 -9.53 1.36
CA GLN A 38 7.71 -10.33 2.36
C GLN A 38 6.89 -11.42 1.65
N GLN A 39 6.74 -12.58 2.29
CA GLN A 39 6.01 -13.71 1.72
C GLN A 39 5.00 -14.24 2.74
N ALA A 40 3.85 -14.67 2.22
CA ALA A 40 2.83 -15.41 2.94
C ALA A 40 2.32 -16.54 2.06
N GLU A 41 2.01 -17.68 2.66
CA GLU A 41 1.57 -18.89 1.96
C GLU A 41 0.04 -19.05 1.94
N ASP A 42 -0.66 -18.18 2.66
CA ASP A 42 -2.13 -18.15 2.76
C ASP A 42 -2.64 -16.73 2.99
N GLY A 43 -3.93 -16.52 2.81
CA GLY A 43 -4.58 -15.22 2.92
C GLY A 43 -4.53 -14.63 4.32
N THR A 44 -4.75 -15.46 5.35
CA THR A 44 -4.75 -15.05 6.75
C THR A 44 -3.39 -14.51 7.18
N ARG A 45 -2.30 -15.24 6.85
CA ARG A 45 -0.93 -14.78 7.12
C ARG A 45 -0.57 -13.54 6.32
N GLY A 46 -1.05 -13.45 5.07
CA GLY A 46 -0.87 -12.27 4.23
C GLY A 46 -1.48 -11.01 4.86
N LEU A 47 -2.74 -11.08 5.27
CA LEU A 47 -3.42 -9.97 5.95
C LEU A 47 -2.72 -9.58 7.25
N LEU A 48 -2.30 -10.58 8.06
CA LEU A 48 -1.57 -10.35 9.31
C LEU A 48 -0.22 -9.67 9.05
N SER A 49 0.56 -10.17 8.07
CA SER A 49 1.85 -9.60 7.71
C SER A 49 1.70 -8.14 7.25
N LEU A 50 0.68 -7.86 6.42
CA LEU A 50 0.41 -6.50 5.97
C LEU A 50 0.01 -5.57 7.12
N ALA A 51 -0.81 -6.05 8.06
CA ALA A 51 -1.23 -5.27 9.22
C ALA A 51 -0.08 -4.94 10.17
N GLN A 52 0.86 -5.88 10.36
CA GLN A 52 1.99 -5.71 11.27
C GLN A 52 3.15 -4.91 10.66
N LYS A 53 3.53 -5.25 9.43
CA LYS A 53 4.77 -4.74 8.81
C LYS A 53 4.51 -3.69 7.73
N GLY A 54 3.30 -3.66 7.16
CA GLY A 54 2.95 -2.85 6.00
C GLY A 54 3.63 -3.35 4.71
N ALA A 55 3.14 -2.88 3.57
CA ALA A 55 3.76 -3.05 2.27
C ALA A 55 3.41 -1.86 1.37
N ASP A 56 4.17 -1.65 0.32
CA ASP A 56 3.93 -0.62 -0.69
C ASP A 56 3.15 -1.16 -1.89
N LEU A 57 3.14 -2.49 -2.05
CA LEU A 57 2.37 -3.21 -3.05
C LEU A 57 2.15 -4.66 -2.60
N VAL A 58 1.01 -5.24 -2.95
CA VAL A 58 0.67 -6.65 -2.70
C VAL A 58 0.51 -7.39 -4.02
N LEU A 59 1.17 -8.54 -4.16
CA LEU A 59 0.89 -9.54 -5.17
C LEU A 59 0.03 -10.60 -4.50
N LEU A 60 -1.19 -10.83 -5.00
CA LEU A 60 -2.19 -11.68 -4.36
C LEU A 60 -2.69 -12.74 -5.31
N ASP A 61 -2.43 -14.00 -4.99
CA ASP A 61 -3.04 -15.12 -5.70
C ASP A 61 -4.53 -15.27 -5.36
N ILE A 62 -5.31 -15.70 -6.35
CA ILE A 62 -6.75 -15.97 -6.16
C ILE A 62 -6.94 -17.32 -5.48
N GLY A 63 -6.16 -18.33 -5.87
CA GLY A 63 -6.35 -19.73 -5.47
C GLY A 63 -5.70 -20.09 -4.14
N LEU A 64 -5.91 -19.33 -3.08
CA LEU A 64 -5.32 -19.61 -1.77
C LEU A 64 -6.07 -20.73 -1.01
N PRO A 65 -5.39 -21.48 -0.12
CA PRO A 65 -5.96 -22.66 0.51
C PRO A 65 -6.97 -22.36 1.63
N ASP A 66 -6.93 -21.17 2.22
CA ASP A 66 -7.75 -20.78 3.39
C ASP A 66 -8.86 -19.78 3.02
N LEU A 67 -8.55 -18.80 2.22
CA LEU A 67 -9.47 -17.75 1.79
C LEU A 67 -9.30 -17.54 0.28
N ASP A 68 -10.40 -17.38 -0.45
CA ASP A 68 -10.34 -16.90 -1.83
C ASP A 68 -9.67 -15.52 -1.90
N GLY A 69 -8.80 -15.29 -2.88
CA GLY A 69 -8.09 -14.02 -3.04
C GLY A 69 -9.01 -12.80 -3.13
N HIS A 70 -10.23 -12.96 -3.66
CA HIS A 70 -11.22 -11.88 -3.65
C HIS A 70 -11.72 -11.55 -2.24
N GLN A 71 -11.84 -12.56 -1.38
CA GLN A 71 -12.20 -12.36 0.03
C GLN A 71 -11.06 -11.65 0.78
N VAL A 72 -9.81 -12.05 0.52
CA VAL A 72 -8.62 -11.37 1.05
C VAL A 72 -8.60 -9.91 0.62
N LEU A 73 -8.81 -9.63 -0.67
CA LEU A 73 -8.87 -8.27 -1.22
C LEU A 73 -9.97 -7.44 -0.55
N LYS A 74 -11.18 -8.00 -0.41
CA LYS A 74 -12.30 -7.33 0.25
C LYS A 74 -11.98 -6.94 1.69
N GLN A 75 -11.47 -7.89 2.49
CA GLN A 75 -11.05 -7.62 3.87
C GLN A 75 -9.93 -6.57 3.93
N LEU A 76 -8.98 -6.64 2.99
CA LEU A 76 -7.89 -5.69 2.90
C LEU A 76 -8.43 -4.27 2.63
N ARG A 77 -9.41 -4.12 1.75
CA ARG A 77 -10.01 -2.83 1.40
C ARG A 77 -10.79 -2.17 2.53
N GLU A 78 -11.19 -2.91 3.55
CA GLU A 78 -11.82 -2.35 4.74
C GLU A 78 -10.88 -1.42 5.53
N TRP A 79 -9.57 -1.60 5.40
CA TRP A 79 -8.58 -0.88 6.20
C TRP A 79 -7.33 -0.39 5.45
N SER A 80 -7.14 -0.76 4.19
CA SER A 80 -5.94 -0.41 3.41
C SER A 80 -6.26 -0.07 1.97
N THR A 81 -5.57 0.94 1.45
CA THR A 81 -5.59 1.36 0.05
C THR A 81 -4.33 0.93 -0.70
N VAL A 82 -3.52 0.05 -0.11
CA VAL A 82 -2.29 -0.45 -0.74
C VAL A 82 -2.60 -1.02 -2.12
N PRO A 83 -1.80 -0.72 -3.15
CA PRO A 83 -2.02 -1.27 -4.48
C PRO A 83 -1.90 -2.79 -4.48
N VAL A 84 -2.83 -3.46 -5.13
CA VAL A 84 -2.91 -4.92 -5.26
C VAL A 84 -2.91 -5.32 -6.71
N ILE A 85 -2.00 -6.21 -7.08
CA ILE A 85 -2.03 -6.95 -8.35
C ILE A 85 -2.53 -8.36 -8.04
N MET A 86 -3.67 -8.75 -8.65
CA MET A 86 -4.18 -10.10 -8.55
C MET A 86 -3.43 -11.03 -9.51
N LEU A 87 -3.00 -12.19 -9.02
CA LEU A 87 -2.44 -13.26 -9.82
C LEU A 87 -3.54 -14.30 -10.06
N THR A 88 -3.84 -14.63 -11.32
CA THR A 88 -4.96 -15.51 -11.67
C THR A 88 -4.56 -16.55 -12.69
N VAL A 89 -5.19 -17.71 -12.67
CA VAL A 89 -5.02 -18.73 -13.74
C VAL A 89 -5.84 -18.32 -14.96
N ARG A 90 -5.38 -18.66 -16.16
CA ARG A 90 -6.11 -18.41 -17.41
C ARG A 90 -7.49 -19.04 -17.37
N GLY A 91 -8.55 -18.24 -17.49
CA GLY A 91 -9.86 -18.86 -17.69
C GLY A 91 -11.10 -18.00 -17.61
N ALA A 92 -11.15 -16.92 -16.87
CA ALA A 92 -12.40 -16.21 -16.71
C ALA A 92 -12.24 -14.70 -16.91
N GLU A 93 -12.75 -14.20 -18.02
CA GLU A 93 -12.93 -12.76 -18.25
C GLU A 93 -13.82 -12.15 -17.15
N THR A 94 -14.76 -12.95 -16.64
CA THR A 94 -15.63 -12.64 -15.50
C THR A 94 -14.84 -12.44 -14.18
N GLU A 95 -13.78 -13.22 -13.93
CA GLU A 95 -12.94 -13.07 -12.73
C GLU A 95 -12.11 -11.78 -12.76
N LYS A 96 -11.68 -11.37 -13.95
CA LYS A 96 -10.93 -10.12 -14.14
C LYS A 96 -11.78 -8.90 -13.82
N VAL A 97 -13.01 -8.88 -14.31
CA VAL A 97 -13.98 -7.81 -14.04
C VAL A 97 -14.31 -7.80 -12.54
N ALA A 98 -14.59 -8.97 -11.95
CA ALA A 98 -14.87 -9.07 -10.52
C ALA A 98 -13.69 -8.59 -9.63
N ALA A 99 -12.43 -8.85 -10.02
CA ALA A 99 -11.25 -8.40 -9.29
C ALA A 99 -11.11 -6.87 -9.32
N LEU A 100 -11.33 -6.26 -10.48
CA LEU A 100 -11.27 -4.79 -10.62
C LEU A 100 -12.42 -4.11 -9.87
N ASP A 101 -13.62 -4.65 -9.96
CA ASP A 101 -14.81 -4.16 -9.23
C ASP A 101 -14.65 -4.31 -7.72
N ALA A 102 -13.92 -5.34 -7.27
CA ALA A 102 -13.55 -5.53 -5.86
C ALA A 102 -12.43 -4.61 -5.37
N GLY A 103 -11.88 -3.77 -6.25
CA GLY A 103 -10.86 -2.77 -5.90
C GLY A 103 -9.41 -3.24 -6.08
N ALA A 104 -9.14 -4.26 -6.90
CA ALA A 104 -7.80 -4.55 -7.39
C ALA A 104 -7.31 -3.41 -8.30
N ASN A 105 -6.02 -3.12 -8.27
CA ASN A 105 -5.42 -2.09 -9.12
C ASN A 105 -5.02 -2.64 -10.48
N ASP A 106 -4.69 -3.93 -10.54
CA ASP A 106 -4.34 -4.63 -11.77
C ASP A 106 -4.49 -6.15 -11.57
N TYR A 107 -4.40 -6.91 -12.66
CA TYR A 107 -4.37 -8.37 -12.62
C TYR A 107 -3.36 -8.91 -13.65
N VAL A 108 -2.79 -10.07 -13.35
CA VAL A 108 -1.83 -10.76 -14.21
C VAL A 108 -2.19 -12.24 -14.27
N THR A 109 -2.28 -12.79 -15.48
CA THR A 109 -2.62 -14.20 -15.67
C THR A 109 -1.39 -15.09 -15.61
N LYS A 110 -1.46 -16.18 -14.84
CA LYS A 110 -0.46 -17.25 -14.82
C LYS A 110 -0.60 -18.14 -16.08
N PRO A 111 0.48 -18.54 -16.78
CA PRO A 111 1.86 -18.12 -16.54
C PRO A 111 2.13 -16.70 -17.04
N PHE A 112 2.85 -15.91 -16.27
CA PHE A 112 3.17 -14.52 -16.60
C PHE A 112 4.65 -14.33 -16.97
N GLY A 113 4.92 -13.34 -17.82
CA GLY A 113 6.27 -12.88 -18.07
C GLY A 113 6.79 -12.04 -16.91
N THR A 114 7.95 -12.39 -16.37
CA THR A 114 8.56 -11.63 -15.26
C THR A 114 8.74 -10.16 -15.60
N GLN A 115 9.15 -9.83 -16.84
CA GLN A 115 9.34 -8.45 -17.28
C GLN A 115 8.03 -7.67 -17.32
N GLU A 116 6.93 -8.29 -17.75
CA GLU A 116 5.60 -7.67 -17.76
C GLU A 116 5.16 -7.34 -16.34
N LEU A 117 5.26 -8.31 -15.42
CA LEU A 117 4.90 -8.11 -14.02
C LEU A 117 5.74 -6.99 -13.38
N MET A 118 7.05 -6.96 -13.63
CA MET A 118 7.92 -5.88 -13.13
C MET A 118 7.54 -4.51 -13.69
N ALA A 119 7.11 -4.43 -14.94
CA ALA A 119 6.63 -3.16 -15.52
C ALA A 119 5.36 -2.67 -14.83
N ARG A 120 4.40 -3.55 -14.55
CA ARG A 120 3.14 -3.23 -13.85
C ARG A 120 3.39 -2.79 -12.41
N ILE A 121 4.27 -3.48 -11.69
CA ILE A 121 4.71 -3.11 -10.35
C ILE A 121 5.29 -1.69 -10.33
N ARG A 122 6.22 -1.37 -11.25
CA ARG A 122 6.80 -0.02 -11.34
C ARG A 122 5.76 1.07 -11.59
N VAL A 123 4.77 0.79 -12.46
CA VAL A 123 3.70 1.75 -12.75
C VAL A 123 2.87 2.01 -11.49
N LEU A 124 2.45 0.96 -10.79
CA LEU A 124 1.63 1.11 -9.59
C LEU A 124 2.40 1.75 -8.43
N LEU A 125 3.65 1.35 -8.20
CA LEU A 125 4.49 1.99 -7.19
C LEU A 125 4.73 3.47 -7.48
N ARG A 126 4.89 3.86 -8.75
CA ARG A 126 5.02 5.26 -9.13
C ARG A 126 3.73 6.04 -8.89
N GLN A 127 2.57 5.49 -9.26
CA GLN A 127 1.27 6.12 -9.05
C GLN A 127 0.93 6.30 -7.56
N HIS A 128 1.33 5.34 -6.71
CA HIS A 128 1.09 5.38 -5.27
C HIS A 128 2.29 5.92 -4.49
N GLY A 129 3.48 5.94 -5.07
CA GLY A 129 4.69 6.50 -4.49
C GLY A 129 4.82 8.01 -4.73
N SER A 130 4.13 8.56 -5.71
CA SER A 130 4.00 10.01 -5.89
C SER A 130 3.31 10.67 -4.70
N ASP A 131 2.45 9.92 -3.98
CA ASP A 131 1.90 10.36 -2.69
C ASP A 131 2.95 10.44 -1.55
N ARG A 132 4.16 9.87 -1.73
CA ARG A 132 5.21 9.86 -0.68
C ARG A 132 6.33 10.87 -0.91
N ASN A 133 6.54 11.36 -2.14
CA ASN A 133 7.67 12.24 -2.48
C ASN A 133 7.28 13.59 -3.08
N GLU A 134 6.03 13.81 -3.47
CA GLU A 134 5.58 15.18 -3.72
C GLU A 134 5.23 15.83 -2.38
N PRO A 135 5.64 17.09 -2.17
CA PRO A 135 5.18 17.82 -0.99
C PRO A 135 3.65 17.86 -1.06
N PHE A 136 3.01 17.01 -0.23
CA PHE A 136 1.54 17.03 -0.17
C PHE A 136 1.14 18.35 0.46
N ILE A 137 0.67 19.25 -0.39
CA ILE A 137 0.13 20.54 0.00
C ILE A 137 -1.39 20.46 -0.15
N TYR A 138 -2.09 20.66 0.93
CA TYR A 138 -3.54 20.88 0.94
C TYR A 138 -3.81 22.36 1.11
N ASP A 139 -4.68 22.90 0.28
CA ASP A 139 -5.09 24.30 0.36
C ASP A 139 -6.56 24.43 -0.08
N ASP A 140 -7.40 24.96 0.80
CA ASP A 140 -8.81 25.26 0.51
C ASP A 140 -9.11 26.75 0.58
N GLY A 141 -8.05 27.59 0.70
CA GLY A 141 -8.13 29.03 0.84
C GLY A 141 -8.09 29.52 2.29
N ASP A 142 -8.64 28.77 3.24
CA ASP A 142 -8.57 29.09 4.67
C ASP A 142 -7.48 28.25 5.38
N LEU A 143 -7.36 26.96 5.02
CA LEU A 143 -6.44 26.03 5.63
C LEU A 143 -5.36 25.60 4.62
N HIS A 144 -4.11 25.92 4.93
CA HIS A 144 -2.95 25.49 4.15
C HIS A 144 -2.11 24.51 4.97
N ILE A 145 -1.80 23.35 4.41
CA ILE A 145 -1.00 22.30 5.08
C ILE A 145 0.10 21.82 4.14
N ASP A 146 1.34 22.00 4.55
CA ASP A 146 2.52 21.38 3.93
C ASP A 146 2.98 20.21 4.81
N LEU A 147 2.69 18.98 4.37
CA LEU A 147 3.06 17.79 5.14
C LEU A 147 4.57 17.53 5.15
N ALA A 148 5.31 17.97 4.13
CA ALA A 148 6.75 17.79 4.05
C ALA A 148 7.47 18.71 5.06
N ARG A 149 6.99 19.93 5.20
CA ARG A 149 7.52 20.92 6.17
C ARG A 149 6.88 20.82 7.54
N ARG A 150 5.81 20.01 7.67
CA ARG A 150 4.97 19.93 8.88
C ARG A 150 4.42 21.29 9.28
N GLU A 151 4.04 22.10 8.32
CA GLU A 151 3.51 23.43 8.51
C GLU A 151 2.01 23.44 8.29
N VAL A 152 1.30 24.11 9.21
CA VAL A 152 -0.16 24.29 9.12
C VAL A 152 -0.44 25.77 9.31
N LEU A 153 -1.11 26.37 8.32
CA LEU A 153 -1.55 27.77 8.39
C LEU A 153 -3.09 27.79 8.32
N LEU A 154 -3.70 28.53 9.20
CA LEU A 154 -5.12 28.84 9.17
C LEU A 154 -5.29 30.33 8.90
N ARG A 155 -5.87 30.68 7.74
CA ARG A 155 -6.00 32.07 7.28
C ARG A 155 -4.69 32.86 7.27
N GLY A 156 -3.59 32.15 6.89
CA GLY A 156 -2.26 32.72 6.84
C GLY A 156 -1.51 32.78 8.17
N GLU A 157 -2.15 32.45 9.29
CA GLU A 157 -1.52 32.39 10.59
C GLU A 157 -1.06 30.96 10.92
N ARG A 158 0.16 30.82 11.46
CA ARG A 158 0.73 29.51 11.81
C ARG A 158 0.00 28.87 12.97
N LEU A 159 -0.60 27.71 12.74
CA LEU A 159 -1.29 26.93 13.76
C LEU A 159 -0.32 25.95 14.42
N GLN A 160 -0.16 26.06 15.75
CA GLN A 160 0.60 25.10 16.53
C GLN A 160 -0.31 23.97 17.00
N LEU A 161 -0.05 22.77 16.51
CA LEU A 161 -0.80 21.56 16.85
C LEU A 161 0.07 20.64 17.74
N ALA A 162 -0.54 20.01 18.72
CA ALA A 162 0.10 18.92 19.44
C ALA A 162 0.37 17.74 18.51
N ARG A 163 1.34 16.87 18.86
CA ARG A 163 1.79 15.77 17.99
C ARG A 163 0.65 14.88 17.46
N LYS A 164 -0.33 14.57 18.31
CA LYS A 164 -1.50 13.73 17.95
C LYS A 164 -2.53 14.48 17.11
N GLU A 165 -2.70 15.78 17.38
CA GLU A 165 -3.58 16.66 16.58
C GLU A 165 -3.06 16.80 15.16
N TYR A 166 -1.76 17.06 15.01
CA TYR A 166 -1.13 17.08 13.69
C TYR A 166 -1.26 15.73 12.97
N ALA A 167 -1.03 14.62 13.67
CA ALA A 167 -1.14 13.28 13.07
C ALA A 167 -2.58 13.00 12.59
N LEU A 168 -3.58 13.41 13.35
CA LEU A 168 -4.99 13.29 12.95
C LEU A 168 -5.30 14.16 11.73
N LEU A 169 -4.88 15.42 11.74
CA LEU A 169 -5.09 16.34 10.63
C LEU A 169 -4.40 15.80 9.35
N ALA A 170 -3.16 15.35 9.46
CA ALA A 170 -2.42 14.77 8.34
C ALA A 170 -3.10 13.50 7.77
N LEU A 171 -3.67 12.66 8.65
CA LEU A 171 -4.43 11.49 8.24
C LEU A 171 -5.70 11.87 7.47
N LEU A 172 -6.46 12.83 7.98
CA LEU A 172 -7.71 13.28 7.34
C LEU A 172 -7.44 13.93 5.98
N VAL A 173 -6.44 14.79 5.90
CA VAL A 173 -6.09 15.50 4.68
C VAL A 173 -5.57 14.56 3.60
N LYS A 174 -4.74 13.57 3.94
CA LYS A 174 -4.30 12.51 3.02
C LYS A 174 -5.46 11.67 2.47
N ASN A 175 -6.55 11.59 3.20
CA ASN A 175 -7.77 10.89 2.80
C ASN A 175 -8.90 11.85 2.40
N SER A 176 -8.58 13.06 1.97
CA SER A 176 -9.57 14.05 1.53
C SER A 176 -10.48 13.46 0.46
N GLY A 177 -11.79 13.66 0.62
CA GLY A 177 -12.81 13.07 -0.24
C GLY A 177 -13.16 11.59 0.05
N ARG A 178 -12.56 10.99 1.09
CA ARG A 178 -12.85 9.61 1.53
C ARG A 178 -13.24 9.58 3.01
N VAL A 179 -14.06 8.60 3.38
CA VAL A 179 -14.41 8.37 4.79
C VAL A 179 -13.27 7.68 5.50
N VAL A 180 -12.78 8.27 6.59
CA VAL A 180 -11.82 7.66 7.51
C VAL A 180 -12.60 7.11 8.70
N THR A 181 -12.51 5.80 8.93
CA THR A 181 -13.26 5.15 10.01
C THR A 181 -12.59 5.35 11.38
N GLN A 182 -13.39 5.33 12.45
CA GLN A 182 -12.86 5.42 13.81
C GLN A 182 -11.80 4.35 14.13
N PRO A 183 -11.96 3.06 13.77
CA PRO A 183 -10.91 2.04 13.97
C PRO A 183 -9.60 2.38 13.22
N GLN A 184 -9.71 2.96 12.04
CA GLN A 184 -8.53 3.40 11.27
C GLN A 184 -7.81 4.55 11.98
N ILE A 185 -8.55 5.55 12.46
CA ILE A 185 -7.99 6.68 13.22
C ILE A 185 -7.28 6.18 14.48
N LEU A 186 -7.93 5.32 15.26
CA LEU A 186 -7.36 4.78 16.49
C LEU A 186 -6.07 4.02 16.23
N ARG A 187 -6.03 3.19 15.21
CA ARG A 187 -4.85 2.41 14.83
C ARG A 187 -3.69 3.29 14.38
N GLU A 188 -3.94 4.27 13.50
CA GLU A 188 -2.89 5.11 12.94
C GLU A 188 -2.29 6.09 13.95
N ILE A 189 -3.10 6.58 14.90
CA ILE A 189 -2.68 7.63 15.84
C ILE A 189 -2.28 7.08 17.19
N TRP A 190 -2.93 5.98 17.64
CA TRP A 190 -2.68 5.37 18.95
C TRP A 190 -2.12 3.96 18.89
N GLY A 191 -2.21 3.24 17.76
CA GLY A 191 -1.72 1.86 17.62
C GLY A 191 -0.21 1.69 17.65
N LYS A 192 0.57 2.77 17.57
CA LYS A 192 2.05 2.77 17.63
C LYS A 192 2.61 3.02 19.04
N THR A 193 1.80 2.97 20.08
CA THR A 193 2.20 3.34 21.45
C THR A 193 2.21 2.15 22.43
N HIS A 194 2.41 0.93 21.95
CA HIS A 194 2.54 -0.23 22.83
C HIS A 194 3.80 -1.04 22.52
N ASP A 195 4.95 -0.35 22.39
CA ASP A 195 6.28 -0.93 22.55
C ASP A 195 7.11 0.06 23.40
N ASP A 196 6.95 -0.08 24.72
CA ASP A 196 7.90 0.22 25.79
C ASP A 196 7.76 -0.88 26.84
#